data_c7ba4de21fcfc22692ef8e4ac6b37ad7
#
_entry.id   c7ba4de21fcfc22692ef8e4ac6b37ad7
#
_cell.length_a   1.000
_cell.length_b   1.000
_cell.length_c   1.000
_cell.angle_alpha   90.00
_cell.angle_beta   90.00
_cell.angle_gamma   90.00
#
_symmetry.space_group_name_H-M   'P 1'
#
loop_
_entity.id
_entity.type
_entity.pdbx_description
1 polymer ?
#
loop_
_entity_poly.entity_id
_entity_poly.type
_entity_poly.pdbx_seq_one_letter_code
_entity_poly.pdbx_strand_id
1 'polypeptide(L)'
;MNAWQRTRGLGRHHDPGQWGRPAGRALSVRLVTLAASVAWRHLADDPVRALVLAWRVLPGRSRGLVRLAGRYGRAVTAWGAGDRDGALHALASRPRHLARFALAVDMPEAAAPALAGLGPDDRARPVLTARLAWREGRLSDVAAALDAAPGRQARLLRAMLRAQRRARSRGWPPVRPARRRPARRRPIGPVPIQHRVTGRVLHIVTNALPSTSAGYTVRTHQIAVAQRAAGMDPHVMTECGFPVAQGRLDARRTVDLDGVTYHRLLPMTLPRRCDAALAKGADLATDLVGRLRPAVLHAASNHVNGQLALALREVHGLPVLYEVRGFLEDSWQSRHPGDLSRSDLYRLSRDLETHCMREADLVVTLGEAMREEIVARGIPAERVLVVPNAVSGEFLSPLPDGRGLRASLGIGPDEPVAGLVSSLFAHEGVATFLEAAALARQRGLPVRPLIVGDGPERARLEHLAARLGLGGKAVFTGRVPLRDVRRYHAVLDVFVIPRTDDRVCQLVTPLKPVEAMASGLCVVASDVRALREVIKHGSTGTLTLPHDPVALADCLEMLLYSPDVRRELGARARQWVAEDRTWARNAERYRLAYESLGVG
;
A
#
# COMPACT_ATOMS: atom_id res chain seq x y z
N MET A 1 -4.46 5.56 -13.16
CA MET A 1 -4.62 5.31 -11.70
C MET A 1 -3.29 5.04 -10.99
N ASN A 2 -2.42 4.23 -11.52
CA ASN A 2 -1.23 3.72 -10.81
C ASN A 2 -0.15 4.73 -10.41
N ALA A 3 0.07 5.80 -11.14
CA ALA A 3 1.05 6.82 -10.77
C ALA A 3 0.52 7.83 -9.72
N TRP A 4 -0.80 7.91 -9.54
CA TRP A 4 -1.45 8.91 -8.68
C TRP A 4 -1.61 8.47 -7.23
N GLN A 5 -1.80 7.19 -6.98
CA GLN A 5 -2.03 6.65 -5.63
C GLN A 5 -0.77 6.36 -4.83
N ARG A 6 0.40 6.29 -5.47
CA ARG A 6 1.64 5.79 -4.88
C ARG A 6 2.47 6.79 -4.08
N THR A 7 2.16 8.08 -4.15
CA THR A 7 3.00 9.11 -3.49
C THR A 7 2.61 9.42 -2.05
N ARG A 8 1.52 8.84 -1.51
CA ARG A 8 1.08 9.09 -0.12
C ARG A 8 1.86 8.32 0.94
N GLY A 9 2.59 7.25 0.58
CA GLY A 9 3.33 6.40 1.52
C GLY A 9 4.77 6.80 1.82
N LEU A 10 5.27 7.89 1.25
CA LEU A 10 6.64 8.35 1.47
C LEU A 10 6.69 9.29 2.68
N GLY A 11 6.45 8.74 3.87
CA GLY A 11 6.76 9.37 5.15
C GLY A 11 8.27 9.51 5.34
N ARG A 12 8.65 10.49 6.13
CA ARG A 12 10.01 10.96 6.42
C ARG A 12 10.94 9.83 6.89
N HIS A 13 12.20 9.94 6.45
CA HIS A 13 13.41 9.30 6.95
C HIS A 13 13.42 7.77 7.13
N HIS A 14 13.97 7.09 6.13
CA HIS A 14 14.72 5.85 6.35
C HIS A 14 16.17 6.23 6.68
N ASP A 15 16.67 5.72 7.80
CA ASP A 15 18.10 5.65 8.03
C ASP A 15 18.72 4.69 7.00
N PRO A 16 19.66 5.16 6.14
CA PRO A 16 20.29 4.29 5.14
C PRO A 16 21.29 3.31 5.74
N GLY A 17 21.47 3.28 7.06
CA GLY A 17 22.58 2.60 7.72
C GLY A 17 22.54 1.08 7.76
N GLN A 18 21.46 0.41 7.31
CA GLN A 18 21.31 -1.02 7.56
C GLN A 18 21.30 -1.95 6.34
N TRP A 19 21.06 -1.40 5.17
CA TRP A 19 21.10 -2.22 3.95
C TRP A 19 22.21 -1.66 3.05
N GLY A 20 23.44 -2.07 3.30
CA GLY A 20 24.64 -1.69 2.61
C GLY A 20 24.58 -0.34 1.90
N ARG A 21 25.38 0.63 2.32
CA ARG A 21 25.54 1.88 1.57
C ARG A 21 25.68 1.53 0.11
N PRO A 22 24.98 2.19 -0.83
CA PRO A 22 25.27 1.99 -2.24
C PRO A 22 26.77 2.30 -2.39
N ALA A 23 27.56 1.28 -2.68
CA ALA A 23 28.96 1.47 -3.02
C ALA A 23 29.02 2.57 -4.06
N GLY A 24 29.85 3.60 -3.85
CA GLY A 24 29.96 4.77 -4.69
C GLY A 24 30.27 4.38 -6.14
N ARG A 25 29.22 4.03 -6.89
CA ARG A 25 29.30 3.77 -8.33
C ARG A 25 28.83 5.00 -9.05
N ALA A 26 29.62 5.42 -10.01
CA ALA A 26 29.26 6.47 -10.97
C ALA A 26 27.81 6.29 -11.44
N LEU A 27 27.03 7.36 -11.43
CA LEU A 27 25.65 7.39 -11.91
C LEU A 27 25.61 6.78 -13.32
N SER A 28 25.00 5.62 -13.47
CA SER A 28 24.92 4.99 -14.80
C SER A 28 24.04 5.85 -15.71
N VAL A 29 24.38 5.92 -16.99
CA VAL A 29 23.59 6.63 -18.01
C VAL A 29 22.10 6.24 -17.93
N ARG A 30 21.83 4.96 -17.69
CA ARG A 30 20.45 4.45 -17.50
C ARG A 30 19.75 5.09 -16.31
N LEU A 31 20.40 5.18 -15.16
CA LEU A 31 19.80 5.79 -13.95
C LEU A 31 19.48 7.26 -14.21
N VAL A 32 20.43 8.01 -14.76
CA VAL A 32 20.25 9.43 -15.09
C VAL A 32 19.09 9.62 -16.07
N THR A 33 19.07 8.85 -17.17
CA THR A 33 18.03 8.96 -18.20
C THR A 33 16.66 8.57 -17.66
N LEU A 34 16.57 7.49 -16.89
CA LEU A 34 15.31 7.06 -16.28
C LEU A 34 14.82 8.07 -15.25
N ALA A 35 15.68 8.54 -14.34
CA ALA A 35 15.32 9.55 -13.34
C ALA A 35 14.90 10.87 -13.99
N ALA A 36 15.62 11.33 -15.01
CA ALA A 36 15.25 12.51 -15.81
C ALA A 36 13.89 12.34 -16.50
N SER A 37 13.60 11.15 -17.06
CA SER A 37 12.30 10.87 -17.68
C SER A 37 11.16 10.88 -16.67
N VAL A 38 11.39 10.38 -15.45
CA VAL A 38 10.41 10.41 -14.33
C VAL A 38 10.19 11.86 -13.87
N ALA A 39 11.25 12.60 -13.62
CA ALA A 39 11.17 14.02 -13.23
C ALA A 39 10.45 14.85 -14.28
N TRP A 40 10.81 14.69 -15.56
CA TRP A 40 10.14 15.35 -16.69
C TRP A 40 8.65 14.99 -16.80
N ARG A 41 8.30 13.73 -16.57
CA ARG A 41 6.90 13.28 -16.53
C ARG A 41 6.11 14.07 -15.49
N HIS A 42 6.60 14.17 -14.27
CA HIS A 42 5.92 14.90 -13.19
C HIS A 42 5.83 16.40 -13.49
N LEU A 43 6.93 17.01 -13.93
CA LEU A 43 6.97 18.44 -14.26
C LEU A 43 6.01 18.79 -15.41
N ALA A 44 5.93 17.95 -16.42
CA ALA A 44 5.08 18.19 -17.58
C ALA A 44 3.59 17.87 -17.32
N ASP A 45 3.30 16.97 -16.36
CA ASP A 45 1.92 16.68 -15.95
C ASP A 45 1.39 17.78 -15.03
N ASP A 46 2.16 18.15 -14.02
CA ASP A 46 1.83 19.23 -13.09
C ASP A 46 3.09 19.76 -12.37
N PRO A 47 3.55 21.00 -12.70
CA PRO A 47 4.72 21.57 -12.06
C PRO A 47 4.56 21.78 -10.55
N VAL A 48 3.34 22.06 -10.04
CA VAL A 48 3.10 22.21 -8.60
C VAL A 48 3.25 20.86 -7.90
N ARG A 49 2.73 19.82 -8.52
CA ARG A 49 2.91 18.45 -8.01
C ARG A 49 4.38 18.01 -8.04
N ALA A 50 5.13 18.42 -9.06
CA ALA A 50 6.56 18.17 -9.10
C ALA A 50 7.30 18.84 -7.92
N LEU A 51 6.91 20.05 -7.52
CA LEU A 51 7.43 20.72 -6.32
C LEU A 51 7.08 19.97 -5.04
N VAL A 52 5.84 19.48 -4.90
CA VAL A 52 5.43 18.64 -3.75
C VAL A 52 6.28 17.37 -3.66
N LEU A 53 6.52 16.71 -4.79
CA LEU A 53 7.38 15.52 -4.84
C LEU A 53 8.84 15.85 -4.52
N ALA A 54 9.37 16.95 -5.07
CA ALA A 54 10.72 17.42 -4.77
C ALA A 54 10.88 17.69 -3.27
N TRP A 55 9.93 18.37 -2.64
CA TRP A 55 9.96 18.62 -1.20
C TRP A 55 9.99 17.31 -0.38
N ARG A 56 9.26 16.28 -0.81
CA ARG A 56 9.22 14.96 -0.14
C ARG A 56 10.52 14.17 -0.27
N VAL A 57 11.19 14.28 -1.42
CA VAL A 57 12.40 13.50 -1.76
C VAL A 57 13.67 14.19 -1.25
N LEU A 58 13.70 15.52 -1.21
CA LEU A 58 14.87 16.29 -0.80
C LEU A 58 15.22 16.04 0.69
N PRO A 59 16.52 15.93 1.02
CA PRO A 59 16.99 15.91 2.40
C PRO A 59 16.52 17.17 3.15
N GLY A 60 16.32 17.06 4.47
CA GLY A 60 15.78 18.15 5.30
C GLY A 60 16.51 19.48 5.10
N ARG A 61 17.85 19.45 5.02
CA ARG A 61 18.70 20.63 4.78
C ARG A 61 18.44 21.31 3.43
N SER A 62 18.03 20.57 2.41
CA SER A 62 17.79 21.06 1.04
C SER A 62 16.34 21.44 0.78
N ARG A 63 15.39 21.16 1.69
CA ARG A 63 13.97 21.50 1.52
C ARG A 63 13.71 23.01 1.44
N GLY A 64 14.55 23.80 2.06
CA GLY A 64 14.50 25.27 1.96
C GLY A 64 14.58 25.79 0.52
N LEU A 65 15.25 25.05 -0.38
CA LEU A 65 15.35 25.41 -1.79
C LEU A 65 13.99 25.44 -2.50
N VAL A 66 13.01 24.66 -2.04
CA VAL A 66 11.65 24.67 -2.60
C VAL A 66 10.97 26.01 -2.42
N ARG A 67 11.30 26.78 -1.37
CA ARG A 67 10.78 28.15 -1.15
C ARG A 67 11.11 29.10 -2.31
N LEU A 68 12.23 28.87 -3.01
CA LEU A 68 12.67 29.68 -4.15
C LEU A 68 11.70 29.55 -5.35
N ALA A 69 10.84 28.55 -5.38
CA ALA A 69 9.77 28.42 -6.38
C ALA A 69 8.57 29.37 -6.12
N GLY A 70 8.81 30.50 -5.47
CA GLY A 70 7.84 31.55 -5.25
C GLY A 70 6.66 31.13 -4.36
N ARG A 71 5.46 31.51 -4.73
CA ARG A 71 4.25 31.27 -3.90
C ARG A 71 3.93 29.80 -3.71
N TYR A 72 4.05 29.00 -4.76
CA TYR A 72 3.87 27.56 -4.67
C TYR A 72 4.92 26.93 -3.75
N GLY A 73 6.15 27.42 -3.80
CA GLY A 73 7.23 26.94 -2.92
C GLY A 73 6.92 27.22 -1.45
N ARG A 74 6.39 28.40 -1.13
CA ARG A 74 5.94 28.74 0.23
C ARG A 74 4.78 27.85 0.69
N ALA A 75 3.74 27.72 -0.13
CA ALA A 75 2.59 26.88 0.17
C ALA A 75 2.98 25.40 0.35
N VAL A 76 3.86 24.85 -0.51
CA VAL A 76 4.38 23.47 -0.37
C VAL A 76 5.18 23.30 0.91
N THR A 77 5.96 24.31 1.32
CA THR A 77 6.76 24.25 2.53
C THR A 77 5.89 24.29 3.79
N ALA A 78 4.87 25.17 3.85
CA ALA A 78 3.90 25.25 4.94
C ALA A 78 3.13 23.92 5.07
N TRP A 79 2.56 23.43 3.95
CA TRP A 79 1.87 22.16 3.90
C TRP A 79 2.75 21.00 4.36
N GLY A 80 4.00 20.99 3.94
CA GLY A 80 4.96 19.98 4.31
C GLY A 80 5.40 20.03 5.77
N ALA A 81 5.26 21.18 6.43
CA ALA A 81 5.45 21.35 7.87
C ALA A 81 4.20 20.96 8.70
N GLY A 82 3.06 20.66 8.04
CA GLY A 82 1.79 20.32 8.69
C GLY A 82 0.81 21.50 8.78
N ASP A 83 1.25 22.70 8.43
CA ASP A 83 0.42 23.91 8.41
C ASP A 83 -0.42 23.93 7.12
N ARG A 84 -1.60 23.28 7.17
CA ARG A 84 -2.52 23.17 6.05
C ARG A 84 -3.20 24.52 5.75
N ASP A 85 -3.62 25.19 6.81
CA ASP A 85 -4.36 26.45 6.70
C ASP A 85 -3.48 27.58 6.19
N GLY A 86 -2.25 27.71 6.71
CA GLY A 86 -1.26 28.63 6.21
C GLY A 86 -0.88 28.39 4.74
N ALA A 87 -0.83 27.11 4.32
CA ALA A 87 -0.58 26.75 2.93
C ALA A 87 -1.71 27.20 1.99
N LEU A 88 -2.98 27.05 2.38
CA LEU A 88 -4.15 27.50 1.62
C LEU A 88 -4.26 29.02 1.65
N HIS A 89 -4.08 29.64 2.82
CA HIS A 89 -4.12 31.10 2.99
C HIS A 89 -3.10 31.82 2.10
N ALA A 90 -1.90 31.27 1.96
CA ALA A 90 -0.84 31.81 1.10
C ALA A 90 -1.27 31.96 -0.39
N LEU A 91 -2.34 31.28 -0.79
CA LEU A 91 -2.87 31.27 -2.16
C LEU A 91 -4.33 31.75 -2.26
N ALA A 92 -4.97 32.09 -1.14
CA ALA A 92 -6.40 32.40 -1.06
C ALA A 92 -6.86 33.53 -2.01
N SER A 93 -6.04 34.57 -2.19
CA SER A 93 -6.35 35.70 -3.10
C SER A 93 -6.27 35.34 -4.60
N ARG A 94 -5.95 34.07 -4.94
CA ARG A 94 -5.75 33.63 -6.32
C ARG A 94 -6.38 32.27 -6.59
N PRO A 95 -7.67 32.21 -6.91
CA PRO A 95 -8.44 30.97 -7.04
C PRO A 95 -7.77 29.94 -7.96
N ARG A 96 -7.22 30.35 -9.09
CA ARG A 96 -6.51 29.46 -10.02
C ARG A 96 -5.29 28.78 -9.38
N HIS A 97 -4.51 29.51 -8.58
CA HIS A 97 -3.31 28.97 -7.92
C HIS A 97 -3.70 28.08 -6.76
N LEU A 98 -4.73 28.46 -6.00
CA LEU A 98 -5.29 27.69 -4.90
C LEU A 98 -5.84 26.35 -5.41
N ALA A 99 -6.71 26.37 -6.44
CA ALA A 99 -7.26 25.14 -7.01
C ALA A 99 -6.16 24.19 -7.51
N ARG A 100 -5.15 24.72 -8.21
CA ARG A 100 -4.03 23.91 -8.70
C ARG A 100 -3.22 23.31 -7.55
N PHE A 101 -2.94 24.08 -6.50
CA PHE A 101 -2.20 23.60 -5.32
C PHE A 101 -3.01 22.54 -4.57
N ALA A 102 -4.28 22.82 -4.26
CA ALA A 102 -5.18 21.91 -3.57
C ALA A 102 -5.28 20.55 -4.29
N LEU A 103 -5.42 20.56 -5.62
CA LEU A 103 -5.39 19.34 -6.44
C LEU A 103 -4.03 18.64 -6.41
N ALA A 104 -2.91 19.38 -6.32
CA ALA A 104 -1.57 18.78 -6.27
C ALA A 104 -1.29 18.09 -4.95
N VAL A 105 -1.83 18.60 -3.83
CA VAL A 105 -1.70 18.03 -2.48
C VAL A 105 -2.87 17.13 -2.06
N ASP A 106 -3.84 16.91 -2.97
CA ASP A 106 -4.99 16.04 -2.81
C ASP A 106 -6.00 16.50 -1.74
N MET A 107 -6.39 17.75 -1.87
CA MET A 107 -7.41 18.43 -1.07
C MET A 107 -8.57 18.88 -1.99
N PRO A 108 -9.43 17.97 -2.48
CA PRO A 108 -10.51 18.29 -3.39
C PRO A 108 -11.52 19.26 -2.78
N GLU A 109 -11.72 19.19 -1.46
CA GLU A 109 -12.59 20.08 -0.69
C GLU A 109 -12.17 21.56 -0.75
N ALA A 110 -10.88 21.82 -0.84
CA ALA A 110 -10.35 23.18 -1.03
C ALA A 110 -10.30 23.58 -2.52
N ALA A 111 -10.20 22.60 -3.42
CA ALA A 111 -10.14 22.85 -4.85
C ALA A 111 -11.50 23.25 -5.44
N ALA A 112 -12.60 22.65 -4.99
CA ALA A 112 -13.94 22.86 -5.51
C ALA A 112 -14.41 24.34 -5.38
N PRO A 113 -14.39 24.99 -4.20
CA PRO A 113 -14.77 26.40 -4.08
C PRO A 113 -13.80 27.33 -4.82
N ALA A 114 -12.50 27.01 -4.87
CA ALA A 114 -11.54 27.80 -5.63
C ALA A 114 -11.82 27.75 -7.14
N LEU A 115 -12.29 26.62 -7.66
CA LEU A 115 -12.71 26.49 -9.08
C LEU A 115 -14.01 27.23 -9.38
N ALA A 116 -14.96 27.27 -8.44
CA ALA A 116 -16.19 28.04 -8.58
C ALA A 116 -15.90 29.54 -8.72
N GLY A 117 -14.85 30.06 -8.07
CA GLY A 117 -14.41 31.44 -8.18
C GLY A 117 -13.66 31.81 -9.48
N LEU A 118 -13.46 30.83 -10.40
CA LEU A 118 -12.86 31.12 -11.71
C LEU A 118 -13.93 31.55 -12.71
N GLY A 119 -13.65 32.62 -13.47
CA GLY A 119 -14.50 33.04 -14.59
C GLY A 119 -14.67 31.95 -15.65
N PRO A 120 -15.75 31.99 -16.45
CA PRO A 120 -16.00 31.00 -17.50
C PRO A 120 -14.87 30.94 -18.54
N ASP A 121 -14.22 32.06 -18.81
CA ASP A 121 -13.19 32.21 -19.85
C ASP A 121 -11.77 31.89 -19.36
N ASP A 122 -11.60 31.51 -18.09
CA ASP A 122 -10.27 31.13 -17.58
C ASP A 122 -9.76 29.87 -18.30
N ARG A 123 -8.69 30.03 -19.08
CA ARG A 123 -8.08 28.96 -19.87
C ARG A 123 -7.65 27.74 -19.04
N ALA A 124 -7.46 27.87 -17.72
CA ALA A 124 -7.10 26.75 -16.85
C ALA A 124 -8.31 25.99 -16.29
N ARG A 125 -9.49 26.63 -16.27
CA ARG A 125 -10.73 26.08 -15.70
C ARG A 125 -11.06 24.69 -16.24
N PRO A 126 -11.09 24.41 -17.55
CA PRO A 126 -11.44 23.07 -18.06
C PRO A 126 -10.49 21.97 -17.58
N VAL A 127 -9.19 22.26 -17.56
CA VAL A 127 -8.17 21.29 -17.13
C VAL A 127 -8.25 21.03 -15.63
N LEU A 128 -8.48 22.07 -14.83
CA LEU A 128 -8.58 21.94 -13.37
C LEU A 128 -9.88 21.25 -12.97
N THR A 129 -11.01 21.57 -13.63
CA THR A 129 -12.30 20.87 -13.47
C THR A 129 -12.16 19.39 -13.81
N ALA A 130 -11.52 19.06 -14.94
CA ALA A 130 -11.26 17.67 -15.31
C ALA A 130 -10.39 16.93 -14.27
N ARG A 131 -9.41 17.61 -13.67
CA ARG A 131 -8.59 17.02 -12.61
C ARG A 131 -9.36 16.80 -11.32
N LEU A 132 -10.25 17.72 -10.93
CA LEU A 132 -11.14 17.54 -9.79
C LEU A 132 -12.08 16.36 -10.03
N ALA A 133 -12.79 16.36 -11.15
CA ALA A 133 -13.68 15.26 -11.54
C ALA A 133 -12.96 13.90 -11.55
N TRP A 134 -11.69 13.88 -12.01
CA TRP A 134 -10.87 12.67 -11.96
C TRP A 134 -10.59 12.21 -10.53
N ARG A 135 -10.34 13.15 -9.60
CA ARG A 135 -10.11 12.84 -8.17
C ARG A 135 -11.34 12.24 -7.53
N GLU A 136 -12.50 12.76 -7.88
CA GLU A 136 -13.80 12.33 -7.40
C GLU A 136 -14.35 11.10 -8.16
N GLY A 137 -13.55 10.55 -9.08
CA GLY A 137 -13.91 9.35 -9.82
C GLY A 137 -14.93 9.55 -10.94
N ARG A 138 -15.31 10.78 -11.28
CA ARG A 138 -16.32 11.15 -12.28
C ARG A 138 -15.69 11.25 -13.68
N LEU A 139 -15.36 10.09 -14.30
CA LEU A 139 -14.65 10.04 -15.59
C LEU A 139 -15.47 10.56 -16.76
N SER A 140 -16.79 10.53 -16.67
CA SER A 140 -17.71 11.16 -17.65
C SER A 140 -17.54 12.67 -17.67
N ASP A 141 -17.47 13.28 -16.47
CA ASP A 141 -17.28 14.72 -16.32
C ASP A 141 -15.87 15.15 -16.76
N VAL A 142 -14.87 14.29 -16.58
CA VAL A 142 -13.53 14.52 -17.15
C VAL A 142 -13.60 14.64 -18.66
N ALA A 143 -14.38 13.79 -19.33
CA ALA A 143 -14.55 13.88 -20.79
C ALA A 143 -15.23 15.18 -21.18
N ALA A 144 -16.36 15.51 -20.55
CA ALA A 144 -17.13 16.73 -20.83
C ALA A 144 -16.28 18.01 -20.61
N ALA A 145 -15.57 18.09 -19.47
CA ALA A 145 -14.72 19.24 -19.17
C ALA A 145 -13.56 19.42 -20.17
N LEU A 146 -13.12 18.35 -20.82
CA LEU A 146 -12.01 18.38 -21.76
C LEU A 146 -12.44 18.49 -23.22
N ASP A 147 -13.71 18.37 -23.57
CA ASP A 147 -14.17 18.14 -24.95
C ASP A 147 -13.61 19.22 -25.92
N ALA A 148 -13.80 20.47 -25.65
CA ALA A 148 -13.28 21.58 -26.44
C ALA A 148 -12.02 22.23 -25.85
N ALA A 149 -11.43 21.67 -24.76
CA ALA A 149 -10.33 22.29 -24.04
C ALA A 149 -9.03 22.27 -24.88
N PRO A 150 -8.40 23.43 -25.17
CA PRO A 150 -7.15 23.46 -25.91
C PRO A 150 -5.92 23.11 -25.04
N GLY A 151 -4.78 22.91 -25.69
CA GLY A 151 -3.50 22.85 -25.05
C GLY A 151 -2.99 21.45 -24.72
N ARG A 152 -1.72 21.40 -24.29
CA ARG A 152 -0.97 20.14 -24.08
C ARG A 152 -1.53 19.30 -22.92
N GLN A 153 -1.90 19.94 -21.81
CA GLN A 153 -2.41 19.22 -20.62
C GLN A 153 -3.78 18.59 -20.91
N ALA A 154 -4.69 19.28 -21.61
CA ALA A 154 -5.97 18.72 -22.01
C ALA A 154 -5.78 17.51 -22.95
N ARG A 155 -4.89 17.60 -23.95
CA ARG A 155 -4.56 16.47 -24.84
C ARG A 155 -4.03 15.28 -24.07
N LEU A 156 -3.16 15.51 -23.07
CA LEU A 156 -2.61 14.43 -22.24
C LEU A 156 -3.68 13.74 -21.42
N LEU A 157 -4.53 14.50 -20.70
CA LEU A 157 -5.62 13.95 -19.89
C LEU A 157 -6.62 13.17 -20.75
N ARG A 158 -6.99 13.69 -21.94
CA ARG A 158 -7.82 12.94 -22.90
C ARG A 158 -7.18 11.62 -23.33
N ALA A 159 -5.86 11.62 -23.58
CA ALA A 159 -5.15 10.38 -23.93
C ALA A 159 -5.12 9.38 -22.77
N MET A 160 -4.96 9.84 -21.53
CA MET A 160 -5.02 9.00 -20.34
C MET A 160 -6.42 8.43 -20.12
N LEU A 161 -7.46 9.24 -20.24
CA LEU A 161 -8.86 8.80 -20.13
C LEU A 161 -9.21 7.74 -21.20
N ARG A 162 -8.81 7.98 -22.46
CA ARG A 162 -8.99 6.99 -23.52
C ARG A 162 -8.27 5.68 -23.22
N ALA A 163 -7.06 5.72 -22.67
CA ALA A 163 -6.33 4.52 -22.29
C ALA A 163 -7.07 3.71 -21.21
N GLN A 164 -7.62 4.37 -20.20
CA GLN A 164 -8.42 3.71 -19.16
C GLN A 164 -9.75 3.14 -19.70
N ARG A 165 -10.47 3.87 -20.54
CA ARG A 165 -11.73 3.40 -21.14
C ARG A 165 -11.50 2.17 -22.06
N ARG A 166 -10.40 2.13 -22.80
CA ARG A 166 -10.03 0.96 -23.62
C ARG A 166 -9.75 -0.27 -22.77
N ALA A 167 -9.15 -0.10 -21.60
CA ALA A 167 -8.92 -1.20 -20.67
C ALA A 167 -10.22 -1.90 -20.26
N ARG A 168 -11.33 -1.13 -20.13
CA ARG A 168 -12.66 -1.68 -19.81
C ARG A 168 -13.28 -2.45 -20.97
N SER A 169 -13.16 -1.96 -22.20
CA SER A 169 -13.92 -2.47 -23.35
C SER A 169 -13.31 -3.70 -24.03
N ARG A 170 -12.02 -3.94 -23.87
CA ARG A 170 -11.29 -4.99 -24.63
C ARG A 170 -10.28 -5.77 -23.77
N GLY A 171 -10.28 -5.58 -22.47
CA GLY A 171 -9.08 -5.84 -21.69
C GLY A 171 -7.95 -4.90 -22.11
N TRP A 172 -6.80 -4.99 -21.48
CA TRP A 172 -5.61 -4.30 -22.00
C TRP A 172 -5.26 -4.91 -23.35
N PRO A 173 -4.83 -4.09 -24.35
CA PRO A 173 -4.49 -4.62 -25.65
C PRO A 173 -3.50 -5.76 -25.46
N PRO A 174 -3.67 -6.88 -26.21
CA PRO A 174 -2.73 -7.98 -26.15
C PRO A 174 -1.34 -7.37 -26.27
N VAL A 175 -0.44 -7.75 -25.36
CA VAL A 175 0.96 -7.34 -25.45
C VAL A 175 1.47 -7.99 -26.73
N ARG A 176 1.44 -7.23 -27.82
CA ARG A 176 2.08 -7.67 -29.03
C ARG A 176 3.56 -7.63 -28.76
N PRO A 177 4.26 -8.77 -28.86
CA PRO A 177 5.71 -8.75 -28.83
C PRO A 177 6.16 -7.69 -29.84
N ALA A 178 7.03 -6.78 -29.40
CA ALA A 178 7.47 -5.65 -30.21
C ALA A 178 7.83 -6.15 -31.61
N ARG A 179 7.19 -5.55 -32.64
CA ARG A 179 7.52 -5.86 -34.04
C ARG A 179 9.03 -5.85 -34.16
N ARG A 180 9.59 -6.98 -34.61
CA ARG A 180 11.00 -7.28 -34.79
C ARG A 180 11.80 -6.01 -35.12
N ARG A 181 12.73 -5.61 -34.26
CA ARG A 181 13.92 -4.94 -34.73
C ARG A 181 14.80 -6.02 -35.39
N PRO A 182 15.18 -5.84 -36.64
CA PRO A 182 16.07 -6.79 -37.29
C PRO A 182 17.42 -6.80 -36.56
N ALA A 183 17.96 -7.96 -36.40
CA ALA A 183 19.30 -8.33 -35.97
C ALA A 183 19.47 -8.84 -34.53
N ARG A 184 19.74 -10.14 -34.45
CA ARG A 184 20.55 -10.89 -33.48
C ARG A 184 19.91 -11.44 -32.19
N ARG A 185 18.60 -11.41 -31.97
CA ARG A 185 17.99 -12.25 -30.91
C ARG A 185 16.93 -13.16 -31.52
N ARG A 186 17.03 -14.46 -31.24
CA ARG A 186 15.99 -15.45 -31.57
C ARG A 186 14.65 -14.96 -30.99
N PRO A 187 13.54 -15.11 -31.73
CA PRO A 187 12.23 -14.83 -31.15
C PRO A 187 12.05 -15.71 -29.90
N ILE A 188 11.80 -15.09 -28.75
CA ILE A 188 11.42 -15.82 -27.55
C ILE A 188 9.98 -16.26 -27.81
N GLY A 189 9.80 -17.53 -28.14
CA GLY A 189 8.50 -18.19 -28.24
C GLY A 189 8.04 -18.72 -26.88
N PRO A 190 6.92 -19.47 -26.85
CA PRO A 190 6.45 -20.15 -25.65
C PRO A 190 7.60 -20.90 -24.98
N VAL A 191 7.67 -20.85 -23.66
CA VAL A 191 8.60 -21.70 -22.90
C VAL A 191 8.01 -23.11 -22.91
N PRO A 192 8.58 -24.06 -23.66
CA PRO A 192 8.06 -25.42 -23.68
C PRO A 192 8.02 -26.00 -22.26
N ILE A 193 7.01 -26.80 -21.94
CA ILE A 193 6.81 -27.38 -20.60
C ILE A 193 8.10 -28.07 -20.12
N GLN A 194 8.74 -28.86 -20.98
CA GLN A 194 10.00 -29.56 -20.70
C GLN A 194 11.19 -28.64 -20.39
N HIS A 195 11.12 -27.36 -20.71
CA HIS A 195 12.17 -26.38 -20.44
C HIS A 195 11.87 -25.49 -19.24
N ARG A 196 10.72 -25.64 -18.61
CA ARG A 196 10.39 -24.95 -17.36
C ARG A 196 11.25 -25.51 -16.23
N VAL A 197 11.65 -24.66 -15.31
CA VAL A 197 12.36 -25.10 -14.11
C VAL A 197 11.32 -25.46 -13.06
N THR A 198 11.24 -26.75 -12.72
CA THR A 198 10.35 -27.27 -11.70
C THR A 198 10.48 -26.52 -10.38
N GLY A 199 9.37 -26.19 -9.73
CA GLY A 199 9.34 -25.43 -8.49
C GLY A 199 9.71 -23.93 -8.62
N ARG A 200 10.07 -23.45 -9.82
CA ARG A 200 10.39 -22.02 -10.02
C ARG A 200 9.14 -21.17 -10.14
N VAL A 201 8.96 -20.24 -9.20
CA VAL A 201 7.82 -19.32 -9.13
C VAL A 201 8.29 -17.90 -9.46
N LEU A 202 7.62 -17.21 -10.39
CA LEU A 202 7.83 -15.80 -10.63
C LEU A 202 6.71 -14.95 -10.02
N HIS A 203 7.00 -14.34 -8.87
CA HIS A 203 6.11 -13.36 -8.26
C HIS A 203 6.15 -12.04 -9.02
N ILE A 204 4.97 -11.52 -9.37
CA ILE A 204 4.81 -10.23 -10.09
C ILE A 204 4.15 -9.25 -9.12
N VAL A 205 4.91 -8.22 -8.72
CA VAL A 205 4.49 -7.29 -7.68
C VAL A 205 4.72 -5.82 -8.09
N THR A 206 3.97 -4.94 -7.47
CA THR A 206 4.10 -3.50 -7.71
C THR A 206 5.40 -2.93 -7.12
N ASN A 207 5.63 -3.21 -5.84
CA ASN A 207 6.73 -2.68 -5.03
C ASN A 207 7.37 -3.82 -4.24
N ALA A 208 8.61 -3.61 -3.78
CA ALA A 208 9.34 -4.60 -3.00
C ALA A 208 10.28 -3.99 -1.96
N LEU A 209 10.65 -4.80 -0.97
CA LEU A 209 11.77 -4.52 -0.08
C LEU A 209 13.09 -4.44 -0.88
N PRO A 210 14.09 -3.74 -0.37
CA PRO A 210 14.08 -2.86 0.81
C PRO A 210 13.56 -1.45 0.48
N SER A 211 13.24 -1.16 -0.78
CA SER A 211 12.88 0.20 -1.23
C SER A 211 11.51 0.66 -0.73
N THR A 212 10.57 -0.26 -0.51
CA THR A 212 9.25 0.03 0.05
C THR A 212 8.96 -0.98 1.14
N SER A 213 8.73 -0.50 2.38
CA SER A 213 8.28 -1.31 3.51
C SER A 213 6.80 -1.04 3.80
N ALA A 214 5.96 -2.03 3.55
CA ALA A 214 4.52 -2.02 3.78
C ALA A 214 4.03 -3.47 3.95
N GLY A 215 2.86 -3.68 4.55
CA GLY A 215 2.34 -5.03 4.81
C GLY A 215 2.38 -5.96 3.60
N TYR A 216 2.00 -5.45 2.42
CA TYR A 216 2.00 -6.24 1.17
C TYR A 216 3.41 -6.58 0.65
N THR A 217 4.43 -5.74 0.91
CA THR A 217 5.83 -6.04 0.52
C THR A 217 6.47 -7.02 1.50
N VAL A 218 6.16 -6.89 2.78
CA VAL A 218 6.56 -7.84 3.84
C VAL A 218 5.94 -9.20 3.54
N ARG A 219 4.63 -9.28 3.26
CA ARG A 219 3.96 -10.52 2.88
C ARG A 219 4.62 -11.19 1.68
N THR A 220 4.92 -10.44 0.60
CA THR A 220 5.61 -11.01 -0.57
C THR A 220 6.94 -11.61 -0.19
N HIS A 221 7.73 -10.90 0.59
CA HIS A 221 9.05 -11.35 0.99
C HIS A 221 8.98 -12.61 1.86
N GLN A 222 8.11 -12.61 2.85
CA GLN A 222 7.93 -13.75 3.76
C GLN A 222 7.40 -14.99 3.03
N ILE A 223 6.48 -14.83 2.07
CA ILE A 223 6.04 -15.92 1.20
C ILE A 223 7.24 -16.50 0.44
N ALA A 224 8.03 -15.66 -0.22
CA ALA A 224 9.16 -16.12 -1.02
C ALA A 224 10.24 -16.80 -0.15
N VAL A 225 10.55 -16.26 1.03
CA VAL A 225 11.48 -16.90 1.97
C VAL A 225 10.96 -18.27 2.41
N ALA A 226 9.68 -18.37 2.75
CA ALA A 226 9.08 -19.65 3.18
C ALA A 226 8.99 -20.66 2.03
N GLN A 227 8.67 -20.24 0.82
CA GLN A 227 8.69 -21.09 -0.36
C GLN A 227 10.09 -21.63 -0.63
N ARG A 228 11.13 -20.80 -0.50
CA ARG A 228 12.51 -21.24 -0.63
C ARG A 228 12.88 -22.28 0.44
N ALA A 229 12.50 -22.03 1.69
CA ALA A 229 12.72 -22.99 2.78
C ALA A 229 12.00 -24.32 2.55
N ALA A 230 10.88 -24.31 1.82
CA ALA A 230 10.13 -25.51 1.40
C ALA A 230 10.65 -26.15 0.09
N GLY A 231 11.83 -25.75 -0.40
CA GLY A 231 12.47 -26.34 -1.60
C GLY A 231 12.01 -25.77 -2.94
N MET A 232 11.15 -24.76 -2.96
CA MET A 232 10.78 -24.04 -4.19
C MET A 232 11.86 -23.00 -4.58
N ASP A 233 11.81 -22.49 -5.80
CA ASP A 233 12.74 -21.49 -6.34
C ASP A 233 12.01 -20.17 -6.68
N PRO A 234 11.70 -19.35 -5.67
CA PRO A 234 10.97 -18.10 -5.85
C PRO A 234 11.85 -16.98 -6.37
N HIS A 235 11.39 -16.31 -7.41
CA HIS A 235 11.91 -15.05 -7.92
C HIS A 235 10.83 -13.98 -7.82
N VAL A 236 11.21 -12.73 -7.58
CA VAL A 236 10.27 -11.60 -7.49
C VAL A 236 10.58 -10.59 -8.58
N MET A 237 9.57 -10.20 -9.37
CA MET A 237 9.68 -9.17 -10.40
C MET A 237 8.82 -7.96 -10.01
N THR A 238 9.41 -6.77 -10.03
CA THR A 238 8.71 -5.54 -9.71
C THR A 238 8.19 -4.81 -10.94
N GLU A 239 7.21 -3.94 -10.74
CA GLU A 239 6.67 -3.09 -11.79
C GLU A 239 7.74 -2.29 -12.54
N CYS A 240 7.42 -1.98 -13.80
CA CYS A 240 8.28 -1.22 -14.71
C CYS A 240 8.65 0.16 -14.13
N GLY A 241 9.96 0.41 -14.00
CA GLY A 241 10.53 1.63 -13.48
C GLY A 241 10.76 1.67 -11.96
N PHE A 242 10.27 0.69 -11.19
CA PHE A 242 10.53 0.60 -9.75
C PHE A 242 12.03 0.31 -9.48
N PRO A 243 12.67 0.92 -8.48
CA PRO A 243 12.17 1.92 -7.53
C PRO A 243 12.35 3.38 -7.98
N VAL A 244 12.97 3.62 -9.15
CA VAL A 244 13.28 4.97 -9.65
C VAL A 244 12.00 5.79 -9.88
N ALA A 245 10.93 5.14 -10.36
CA ALA A 245 9.61 5.77 -10.54
C ALA A 245 9.00 6.31 -9.22
N GLN A 246 9.51 5.86 -8.06
CA GLN A 246 9.12 6.32 -6.74
C GLN A 246 10.13 7.29 -6.09
N GLY A 247 11.09 7.79 -6.87
CA GLY A 247 12.10 8.74 -6.41
C GLY A 247 13.32 8.12 -5.72
N ARG A 248 13.48 6.78 -5.77
CA ARG A 248 14.68 6.10 -5.24
C ARG A 248 15.72 5.92 -6.33
N LEU A 249 16.88 6.54 -6.17
CA LEU A 249 17.96 6.50 -7.16
C LEU A 249 18.77 5.20 -7.07
N ASP A 250 18.10 4.07 -7.34
CA ASP A 250 18.72 2.74 -7.38
C ASP A 250 18.34 2.01 -8.69
N ALA A 251 19.31 1.85 -9.57
CA ALA A 251 19.16 1.22 -10.89
C ALA A 251 19.76 -0.20 -10.96
N ARG A 252 20.01 -0.86 -9.84
CA ARG A 252 20.40 -2.27 -9.85
C ARG A 252 19.28 -3.09 -10.47
N ARG A 253 19.61 -3.95 -11.42
CA ARG A 253 18.63 -4.79 -12.10
C ARG A 253 18.14 -5.95 -11.25
N THR A 254 19.01 -6.43 -10.37
CA THR A 254 18.74 -7.48 -9.41
C THR A 254 19.19 -7.04 -8.02
N VAL A 255 18.47 -7.51 -7.02
CA VAL A 255 18.82 -7.36 -5.60
C VAL A 255 18.47 -8.68 -4.92
N ASP A 256 19.42 -9.25 -4.19
CA ASP A 256 19.19 -10.42 -3.37
C ASP A 256 18.89 -9.99 -1.94
N LEU A 257 17.85 -10.57 -1.36
CA LEU A 257 17.42 -10.32 0.01
C LEU A 257 17.00 -11.66 0.62
N ASP A 258 17.66 -12.07 1.68
CA ASP A 258 17.44 -13.34 2.38
C ASP A 258 17.40 -14.56 1.42
N GLY A 259 18.26 -14.51 0.40
CA GLY A 259 18.39 -15.54 -0.63
C GLY A 259 17.29 -15.55 -1.69
N VAL A 260 16.43 -14.55 -1.72
CA VAL A 260 15.41 -14.33 -2.77
C VAL A 260 15.89 -13.28 -3.74
N THR A 261 15.92 -13.60 -5.05
CA THR A 261 16.34 -12.65 -6.09
C THR A 261 15.18 -11.80 -6.58
N TYR A 262 15.33 -10.48 -6.43
CA TYR A 262 14.39 -9.46 -6.90
C TYR A 262 14.85 -8.89 -8.23
N HIS A 263 14.03 -9.04 -9.27
CA HIS A 263 14.27 -8.51 -10.61
C HIS A 263 13.54 -7.19 -10.82
N ARG A 264 14.23 -6.18 -11.34
CA ARG A 264 13.68 -4.86 -11.60
C ARG A 264 13.58 -4.58 -13.09
N LEU A 265 12.39 -4.27 -13.56
CA LEU A 265 12.13 -3.89 -14.95
C LEU A 265 12.47 -2.41 -15.16
N LEU A 266 13.73 -2.12 -15.49
CA LEU A 266 14.26 -0.76 -15.66
C LEU A 266 14.39 -0.39 -17.15
N PRO A 267 13.42 0.36 -17.73
CA PRO A 267 13.57 0.90 -19.08
C PRO A 267 14.57 2.06 -19.11
N MET A 268 14.97 2.51 -20.30
CA MET A 268 15.73 3.76 -20.45
C MET A 268 14.86 4.99 -20.11
N THR A 269 13.60 4.96 -20.53
CA THR A 269 12.61 6.01 -20.23
C THR A 269 11.29 5.38 -19.83
N LEU A 270 10.54 6.03 -18.92
CA LEU A 270 9.26 5.55 -18.46
C LEU A 270 8.13 6.17 -19.31
N PRO A 271 7.29 5.36 -19.99
CA PRO A 271 6.15 5.89 -20.74
C PRO A 271 5.15 6.61 -19.82
N ARG A 272 4.51 7.67 -20.36
CA ARG A 272 3.54 8.48 -19.60
C ARG A 272 2.19 7.79 -19.42
N ARG A 273 1.71 7.15 -20.47
CA ARG A 273 0.41 6.47 -20.47
C ARG A 273 0.53 5.12 -19.78
N CYS A 274 -0.49 4.74 -19.03
CA CYS A 274 -0.51 3.48 -18.29
C CYS A 274 -0.45 2.25 -19.23
N ASP A 275 -1.18 2.28 -20.34
CA ASP A 275 -1.14 1.22 -21.36
C ASP A 275 0.26 1.06 -21.98
N ALA A 276 0.92 2.16 -22.32
CA ALA A 276 2.27 2.13 -22.87
C ALA A 276 3.32 1.69 -21.81
N ALA A 277 3.11 2.02 -20.54
CA ALA A 277 3.97 1.58 -19.45
C ALA A 277 3.81 0.06 -19.19
N LEU A 278 2.57 -0.45 -19.24
CA LEU A 278 2.29 -1.87 -19.16
C LEU A 278 2.91 -2.63 -20.33
N ALA A 279 2.70 -2.17 -21.56
CA ALA A 279 3.32 -2.77 -22.76
C ALA A 279 4.85 -2.80 -22.64
N LYS A 280 5.47 -1.70 -22.18
CA LYS A 280 6.92 -1.66 -21.96
C LYS A 280 7.38 -2.60 -20.87
N GLY A 281 6.59 -2.73 -19.80
CA GLY A 281 6.82 -3.70 -18.73
C GLY A 281 6.78 -5.12 -19.26
N ALA A 282 5.80 -5.45 -20.07
CA ALA A 282 5.64 -6.75 -20.66
C ALA A 282 6.77 -7.13 -21.65
N ASP A 283 7.24 -6.18 -22.48
CA ASP A 283 8.42 -6.41 -23.32
C ASP A 283 9.66 -6.80 -22.49
N LEU A 284 9.90 -6.08 -21.38
CA LEU A 284 11.03 -6.36 -20.50
C LEU A 284 10.85 -7.66 -19.71
N ALA A 285 9.61 -7.95 -19.30
CA ALA A 285 9.26 -9.14 -18.57
C ALA A 285 9.34 -10.40 -19.46
N THR A 286 8.95 -10.32 -20.73
CA THR A 286 9.09 -11.42 -21.70
C THR A 286 10.55 -11.87 -21.81
N ASP A 287 11.50 -10.94 -21.92
CA ASP A 287 12.93 -11.26 -21.91
C ASP A 287 13.37 -11.93 -20.57
N LEU A 288 12.81 -11.51 -19.45
CA LEU A 288 13.12 -12.07 -18.13
C LEU A 288 12.55 -13.49 -17.99
N VAL A 289 11.29 -13.69 -18.34
CA VAL A 289 10.60 -14.99 -18.30
C VAL A 289 11.33 -16.01 -19.17
N GLY A 290 11.74 -15.63 -20.38
CA GLY A 290 12.51 -16.50 -21.27
C GLY A 290 13.86 -16.94 -20.70
N ARG A 291 14.50 -16.12 -19.86
CA ARG A 291 15.75 -16.50 -19.15
C ARG A 291 15.48 -17.34 -17.91
N LEU A 292 14.49 -16.95 -17.10
CA LEU A 292 14.16 -17.63 -15.84
C LEU A 292 13.46 -18.96 -16.06
N ARG A 293 12.63 -19.05 -17.10
CA ARG A 293 11.82 -20.24 -17.42
C ARG A 293 11.01 -20.72 -16.22
N PRO A 294 10.21 -19.83 -15.57
CA PRO A 294 9.43 -20.23 -14.41
C PRO A 294 8.39 -21.28 -14.78
N ALA A 295 7.93 -22.04 -13.79
CA ALA A 295 6.82 -22.98 -13.94
C ALA A 295 5.46 -22.28 -13.84
N VAL A 296 5.37 -21.24 -13.00
CA VAL A 296 4.13 -20.49 -12.72
C VAL A 296 4.39 -18.99 -12.59
N LEU A 297 3.39 -18.19 -12.98
CA LEU A 297 3.34 -16.75 -12.74
C LEU A 297 2.40 -16.49 -11.56
N HIS A 298 2.93 -15.92 -10.47
CA HIS A 298 2.18 -15.55 -9.29
C HIS A 298 2.05 -14.03 -9.18
N ALA A 299 0.94 -13.48 -9.65
CA ALA A 299 0.70 -12.03 -9.63
C ALA A 299 -0.05 -11.62 -8.36
N ALA A 300 0.54 -10.70 -7.59
CA ALA A 300 -0.16 -10.09 -6.47
C ALA A 300 -0.95 -8.86 -6.94
N SER A 301 -2.18 -8.68 -6.44
CA SER A 301 -3.01 -7.53 -6.79
C SER A 301 -2.22 -6.20 -6.66
N ASN A 302 -2.38 -5.20 -7.53
CA ASN A 302 -3.63 -4.89 -8.25
C ASN A 302 -3.66 -5.46 -9.70
N HIS A 303 -4.78 -5.16 -10.40
CA HIS A 303 -5.04 -5.54 -11.78
C HIS A 303 -3.90 -5.26 -12.78
N VAL A 304 -3.00 -4.32 -12.52
CA VAL A 304 -1.84 -4.06 -13.42
C VAL A 304 -0.87 -5.23 -13.43
N ASN A 305 -0.63 -5.82 -12.26
CA ASN A 305 0.20 -7.02 -12.15
C ASN A 305 -0.52 -8.24 -12.75
N GLY A 306 -1.84 -8.36 -12.49
CA GLY A 306 -2.68 -9.40 -13.11
C GLY A 306 -2.65 -9.33 -14.62
N GLN A 307 -2.86 -8.16 -15.21
CA GLN A 307 -2.81 -7.96 -16.66
C GLN A 307 -1.42 -8.23 -17.25
N LEU A 308 -0.35 -7.88 -16.51
CA LEU A 308 1.01 -8.24 -16.93
C LEU A 308 1.20 -9.76 -16.95
N ALA A 309 0.72 -10.47 -15.92
CA ALA A 309 0.80 -11.93 -15.87
C ALA A 309 -0.01 -12.58 -17.00
N LEU A 310 -1.24 -12.11 -17.24
CA LEU A 310 -2.08 -12.61 -18.34
C LEU A 310 -1.43 -12.39 -19.71
N ALA A 311 -0.82 -11.23 -19.92
CA ALA A 311 -0.09 -10.95 -21.14
C ALA A 311 1.14 -11.87 -21.33
N LEU A 312 1.83 -12.21 -20.24
CA LEU A 312 2.95 -13.17 -20.27
C LEU A 312 2.44 -14.61 -20.49
N ARG A 313 1.24 -14.96 -19.97
CA ARG A 313 0.59 -16.24 -20.27
C ARG A 313 0.33 -16.41 -21.75
N GLU A 314 -0.17 -15.39 -22.44
CA GLU A 314 -0.40 -15.43 -23.89
C GLU A 314 0.88 -15.70 -24.69
N VAL A 315 2.02 -15.16 -24.24
CA VAL A 315 3.31 -15.31 -24.92
C VAL A 315 4.00 -16.62 -24.59
N HIS A 316 3.94 -17.07 -23.33
CA HIS A 316 4.77 -18.15 -22.81
C HIS A 316 3.98 -19.43 -22.46
N GLY A 317 2.66 -19.40 -22.47
CA GLY A 317 1.80 -20.54 -22.12
C GLY A 317 1.89 -20.93 -20.63
N LEU A 318 2.29 -20.02 -19.74
CA LEU A 318 2.48 -20.28 -18.31
C LEU A 318 1.18 -20.12 -17.54
N PRO A 319 0.86 -20.99 -16.56
CA PRO A 319 -0.29 -20.79 -15.69
C PRO A 319 -0.13 -19.55 -14.81
N VAL A 320 -1.26 -18.90 -14.49
CA VAL A 320 -1.35 -17.68 -13.70
C VAL A 320 -2.12 -17.92 -12.42
N LEU A 321 -1.47 -17.74 -11.28
CA LEU A 321 -2.12 -17.57 -9.99
C LEU A 321 -2.22 -16.06 -9.70
N TYR A 322 -3.45 -15.59 -9.42
CA TYR A 322 -3.70 -14.19 -9.06
C TYR A 322 -4.05 -14.06 -7.58
N GLU A 323 -3.16 -13.46 -6.80
CA GLU A 323 -3.34 -13.26 -5.36
C GLU A 323 -3.97 -11.91 -5.05
N VAL A 324 -5.24 -11.90 -4.66
CA VAL A 324 -6.01 -10.72 -4.29
C VAL A 324 -5.77 -10.39 -2.82
N ARG A 325 -5.01 -9.33 -2.55
CA ARG A 325 -4.63 -8.88 -1.19
C ARG A 325 -5.47 -7.72 -0.67
N GLY A 326 -6.41 -7.28 -1.46
CA GLY A 326 -7.32 -6.18 -1.20
C GLY A 326 -7.87 -5.65 -2.52
N PHE A 327 -9.00 -4.98 -2.44
CA PHE A 327 -9.63 -4.37 -3.61
C PHE A 327 -9.18 -2.92 -3.73
N LEU A 328 -8.67 -2.56 -4.90
CA LEU A 328 -8.11 -1.24 -5.15
C LEU A 328 -9.17 -0.14 -5.06
N GLU A 329 -10.37 -0.43 -5.53
CA GLU A 329 -11.54 0.44 -5.45
C GLU A 329 -11.93 0.76 -4.01
N ASP A 330 -11.98 -0.23 -3.12
CA ASP A 330 -12.32 -0.05 -1.71
C ASP A 330 -11.21 0.72 -0.96
N SER A 331 -9.95 0.40 -1.27
CA SER A 331 -8.80 1.16 -0.74
C SER A 331 -8.74 2.59 -1.25
N TRP A 332 -9.29 2.87 -2.43
CA TRP A 332 -9.44 4.24 -2.95
C TRP A 332 -10.60 4.95 -2.24
N GLN A 333 -11.75 4.29 -2.11
CA GLN A 333 -12.94 4.80 -1.43
C GLN A 333 -12.63 5.23 0.01
N SER A 334 -11.94 4.40 0.80
CA SER A 334 -11.63 4.69 2.21
C SER A 334 -10.75 5.93 2.46
N ARG A 335 -10.27 6.57 1.40
CA ARG A 335 -9.45 7.80 1.46
C ARG A 335 -10.20 9.04 1.01
N HIS A 336 -11.43 8.89 0.59
CA HIS A 336 -12.27 9.97 0.07
C HIS A 336 -13.52 10.09 0.93
N PRO A 337 -13.96 11.30 1.26
CA PRO A 337 -15.20 11.51 1.98
C PRO A 337 -16.40 11.13 1.11
N GLY A 338 -17.45 10.65 1.74
CA GLY A 338 -18.69 10.26 1.08
C GLY A 338 -18.62 8.92 0.35
N ASP A 339 -19.75 8.46 -0.16
CA ASP A 339 -19.85 7.21 -0.92
C ASP A 339 -19.59 7.46 -2.42
N LEU A 340 -18.43 7.03 -2.89
CA LEU A 340 -18.05 7.07 -4.31
C LEU A 340 -18.14 5.69 -4.99
N SER A 341 -18.77 4.70 -4.37
CA SER A 341 -18.91 3.34 -4.89
C SER A 341 -19.61 3.27 -6.24
N ARG A 342 -20.46 4.27 -6.54
CA ARG A 342 -21.16 4.44 -7.82
C ARG A 342 -20.37 5.25 -8.87
N SER A 343 -19.18 5.73 -8.53
CA SER A 343 -18.37 6.51 -9.47
C SER A 343 -17.82 5.66 -10.61
N ASP A 344 -17.58 6.28 -11.75
CA ASP A 344 -17.00 5.60 -12.93
C ASP A 344 -15.65 4.95 -12.61
N LEU A 345 -14.84 5.60 -11.78
CA LEU A 345 -13.50 5.12 -11.43
C LEU A 345 -13.56 3.90 -10.52
N TYR A 346 -14.49 3.88 -9.55
CA TYR A 346 -14.72 2.73 -8.69
C TYR A 346 -15.15 1.51 -9.52
N ARG A 347 -16.18 1.68 -10.36
CA ARG A 347 -16.68 0.61 -11.25
C ARG A 347 -15.59 0.11 -12.19
N LEU A 348 -14.84 1.02 -12.82
CA LEU A 348 -13.75 0.63 -13.71
C LEU A 348 -12.67 -0.18 -12.98
N SER A 349 -12.30 0.22 -11.76
CA SER A 349 -11.32 -0.53 -10.97
C SER A 349 -11.82 -1.92 -10.59
N ARG A 350 -13.09 -2.01 -10.15
CA ARG A 350 -13.76 -3.27 -9.83
C ARG A 350 -13.83 -4.19 -11.05
N ASP A 351 -14.21 -3.66 -12.22
CA ASP A 351 -14.29 -4.43 -13.48
C ASP A 351 -12.91 -4.99 -13.88
N LEU A 352 -11.86 -4.20 -13.76
CA LEU A 352 -10.49 -4.60 -14.09
C LEU A 352 -9.94 -5.68 -13.15
N GLU A 353 -10.17 -5.53 -11.84
CA GLU A 353 -9.81 -6.57 -10.85
C GLU A 353 -10.59 -7.86 -11.11
N THR A 354 -11.92 -7.75 -11.34
CA THR A 354 -12.79 -8.91 -11.64
C THR A 354 -12.35 -9.61 -12.92
N HIS A 355 -11.97 -8.85 -13.95
CA HIS A 355 -11.42 -9.43 -15.18
C HIS A 355 -10.15 -10.26 -14.91
N CYS A 356 -9.20 -9.71 -14.13
CA CYS A 356 -7.98 -10.46 -13.78
C CYS A 356 -8.28 -11.75 -13.00
N MET A 357 -9.22 -11.70 -12.06
CA MET A 357 -9.65 -12.89 -11.31
C MET A 357 -10.32 -13.93 -12.20
N ARG A 358 -11.15 -13.50 -13.16
CA ARG A 358 -11.85 -14.41 -14.10
C ARG A 358 -10.89 -15.12 -15.03
N GLU A 359 -9.91 -14.40 -15.53
CA GLU A 359 -8.94 -14.92 -16.52
C GLU A 359 -7.78 -15.69 -15.89
N ALA A 360 -7.47 -15.51 -14.60
CA ALA A 360 -6.43 -16.28 -13.93
C ALA A 360 -6.85 -17.77 -13.82
N ASP A 361 -5.87 -18.67 -13.84
CA ASP A 361 -6.13 -20.10 -13.68
C ASP A 361 -6.54 -20.46 -12.26
N LEU A 362 -5.99 -19.73 -11.26
CA LEU A 362 -6.33 -19.86 -9.84
C LEU A 362 -6.32 -18.49 -9.18
N VAL A 363 -7.23 -18.27 -8.24
CA VAL A 363 -7.30 -17.06 -7.42
C VAL A 363 -6.97 -17.41 -5.97
N VAL A 364 -6.12 -16.63 -5.33
CA VAL A 364 -5.81 -16.74 -3.91
C VAL A 364 -6.21 -15.46 -3.20
N THR A 365 -6.69 -15.56 -1.97
CA THR A 365 -7.02 -14.39 -1.14
C THR A 365 -6.68 -14.60 0.33
N LEU A 366 -6.93 -13.57 1.17
CA LEU A 366 -6.40 -13.50 2.54
C LEU A 366 -7.34 -14.04 3.61
N GLY A 367 -8.63 -14.18 3.31
CA GLY A 367 -9.65 -14.56 4.27
C GLY A 367 -10.99 -14.88 3.61
N GLU A 368 -11.91 -15.43 4.38
CA GLU A 368 -13.23 -15.86 3.89
C GLU A 368 -14.10 -14.68 3.45
N ALA A 369 -14.07 -13.55 4.16
CA ALA A 369 -14.81 -12.35 3.77
C ALA A 369 -14.42 -11.87 2.36
N MET A 370 -13.14 -11.94 2.02
CA MET A 370 -12.66 -11.64 0.66
C MET A 370 -13.03 -12.73 -0.33
N ARG A 371 -12.97 -14.01 0.08
CA ARG A 371 -13.36 -15.13 -0.78
C ARG A 371 -14.83 -15.03 -1.17
N GLU A 372 -15.72 -14.76 -0.24
CA GLU A 372 -17.14 -14.55 -0.51
C GLU A 372 -17.37 -13.38 -1.47
N GLU A 373 -16.68 -12.25 -1.29
CA GLU A 373 -16.75 -11.12 -2.23
C GLU A 373 -16.27 -11.51 -3.65
N ILE A 374 -15.20 -12.30 -3.75
CA ILE A 374 -14.66 -12.76 -5.04
C ILE A 374 -15.67 -13.71 -5.72
N VAL A 375 -16.25 -14.62 -4.97
CA VAL A 375 -17.30 -15.53 -5.48
C VAL A 375 -18.54 -14.74 -5.90
N ALA A 376 -18.97 -13.74 -5.12
CA ALA A 376 -20.07 -12.84 -5.46
C ALA A 376 -19.81 -12.01 -6.74
N ARG A 377 -18.54 -11.85 -7.14
CA ARG A 377 -18.17 -11.25 -8.45
C ARG A 377 -18.23 -12.23 -9.62
N GLY A 378 -18.69 -13.46 -9.38
CA GLY A 378 -18.87 -14.51 -10.40
C GLY A 378 -17.62 -15.34 -10.68
N ILE A 379 -16.69 -15.42 -9.74
CA ILE A 379 -15.55 -16.35 -9.81
C ILE A 379 -15.97 -17.68 -9.17
N PRO A 380 -15.78 -18.85 -9.83
CA PRO A 380 -16.13 -20.15 -9.27
C PRO A 380 -15.42 -20.40 -7.93
N ALA A 381 -16.18 -20.88 -6.94
CA ALA A 381 -15.70 -21.05 -5.57
C ALA A 381 -14.50 -22.01 -5.45
N GLU A 382 -14.47 -23.04 -6.30
CA GLU A 382 -13.39 -24.03 -6.39
C GLU A 382 -12.08 -23.45 -6.93
N ARG A 383 -12.14 -22.30 -7.60
CA ARG A 383 -10.96 -21.57 -8.09
C ARG A 383 -10.45 -20.52 -7.09
N VAL A 384 -11.07 -20.38 -5.92
CA VAL A 384 -10.70 -19.36 -4.93
C VAL A 384 -10.20 -20.02 -3.66
N LEU A 385 -8.90 -19.92 -3.41
CA LEU A 385 -8.25 -20.47 -2.23
C LEU A 385 -7.94 -19.36 -1.21
N VAL A 386 -8.05 -19.71 0.08
CA VAL A 386 -7.64 -18.81 1.16
C VAL A 386 -6.24 -19.18 1.64
N VAL A 387 -5.31 -18.23 1.49
CA VAL A 387 -3.97 -18.30 2.08
C VAL A 387 -3.80 -17.09 2.99
N PRO A 388 -4.03 -17.23 4.30
CA PRO A 388 -4.17 -16.10 5.21
C PRO A 388 -2.86 -15.38 5.48
N ASN A 389 -2.95 -14.22 6.16
CA ASN A 389 -1.78 -13.57 6.74
C ASN A 389 -1.18 -14.45 7.83
N ALA A 390 0.15 -14.42 7.93
CA ALA A 390 0.93 -15.29 8.79
C ALA A 390 2.14 -14.54 9.41
N VAL A 391 2.86 -15.19 10.26
CA VAL A 391 4.07 -14.67 10.91
C VAL A 391 5.29 -15.53 10.64
N SER A 392 6.48 -14.94 10.74
CA SER A 392 7.73 -15.67 10.83
C SER A 392 7.92 -16.25 12.24
N GLY A 393 8.74 -17.31 12.36
CA GLY A 393 9.07 -17.92 13.66
C GLY A 393 9.66 -16.93 14.66
N GLU A 394 10.26 -15.83 14.20
CA GLU A 394 10.75 -14.76 15.06
C GLU A 394 9.68 -14.17 15.97
N PHE A 395 8.45 -13.97 15.47
CA PHE A 395 7.34 -13.48 16.29
C PHE A 395 6.88 -14.46 17.36
N LEU A 396 7.14 -15.75 17.16
CA LEU A 396 6.86 -16.80 18.11
C LEU A 396 7.98 -17.01 19.16
N SER A 397 9.10 -16.30 19.07
CA SER A 397 10.12 -16.29 20.11
C SER A 397 9.68 -15.45 21.32
N PRO A 398 10.24 -15.63 22.52
CA PRO A 398 9.96 -14.76 23.66
C PRO A 398 10.18 -13.29 23.32
N LEU A 399 9.33 -12.41 23.86
CA LEU A 399 9.51 -10.97 23.68
C LEU A 399 10.82 -10.51 24.35
N PRO A 400 11.52 -9.52 23.78
CA PRO A 400 12.67 -8.90 24.42
C PRO A 400 12.24 -8.13 25.68
N ASP A 401 13.21 -7.77 26.55
CA ASP A 401 12.95 -6.90 27.70
C ASP A 401 12.50 -5.49 27.21
N GLY A 402 11.31 -5.09 27.59
CA GLY A 402 10.71 -3.79 27.24
C GLY A 402 11.09 -2.63 28.17
N ARG A 403 11.71 -2.90 29.35
CA ARG A 403 11.94 -1.89 30.40
C ARG A 403 12.76 -0.68 29.94
N GLY A 404 13.85 -0.94 29.23
CA GLY A 404 14.69 0.14 28.70
C GLY A 404 13.97 1.00 27.68
N LEU A 405 13.13 0.40 26.84
CA LEU A 405 12.33 1.15 25.88
C LEU A 405 11.18 1.92 26.57
N ARG A 406 10.51 1.34 27.58
CA ARG A 406 9.50 2.06 28.40
C ARG A 406 10.10 3.32 29.00
N ALA A 407 11.26 3.22 29.66
CA ALA A 407 11.95 4.36 30.26
C ALA A 407 12.30 5.43 29.21
N SER A 408 12.82 5.04 28.05
CA SER A 408 13.16 5.99 26.97
C SER A 408 11.96 6.72 26.36
N LEU A 409 10.76 6.12 26.47
CA LEU A 409 9.48 6.70 26.04
C LEU A 409 8.81 7.52 27.15
N GLY A 410 9.44 7.64 28.33
CA GLY A 410 8.88 8.35 29.49
C GLY A 410 7.66 7.63 30.08
N ILE A 411 7.62 6.30 29.99
CA ILE A 411 6.56 5.44 30.54
C ILE A 411 7.08 4.80 31.82
N GLY A 412 6.33 4.96 32.90
CA GLY A 412 6.66 4.37 34.20
C GLY A 412 6.65 2.84 34.17
N PRO A 413 7.37 2.18 35.10
CA PRO A 413 7.48 0.72 35.12
C PRO A 413 6.10 0.02 35.26
N ASP A 414 5.21 0.58 36.07
CA ASP A 414 3.90 0.00 36.38
C ASP A 414 2.74 0.73 35.68
N GLU A 415 3.05 1.69 34.80
CA GLU A 415 2.02 2.44 34.06
C GLU A 415 1.38 1.49 33.02
N PRO A 416 0.05 1.27 33.02
CA PRO A 416 -0.59 0.40 32.03
C PRO A 416 -0.52 1.02 30.64
N VAL A 417 -0.09 0.22 29.64
CA VAL A 417 0.12 0.66 28.26
C VAL A 417 -0.82 -0.06 27.31
N ALA A 418 -1.72 0.68 26.69
CA ALA A 418 -2.47 0.21 25.54
C ALA A 418 -1.93 0.87 24.27
N GLY A 419 -1.84 0.15 23.15
CA GLY A 419 -1.31 0.78 21.95
C GLY A 419 -1.41 -0.07 20.69
N LEU A 420 -0.88 0.49 19.62
CA LEU A 420 -0.93 -0.10 18.29
C LEU A 420 0.36 0.17 17.50
N VAL A 421 0.64 -0.71 16.54
CA VAL A 421 1.71 -0.53 15.53
C VAL A 421 1.05 -0.48 14.17
N SER A 422 0.97 0.70 13.53
CA SER A 422 0.16 0.87 12.33
C SER A 422 0.64 2.01 11.43
N SER A 423 0.25 1.95 10.15
CA SER A 423 0.21 3.14 9.30
C SER A 423 -1.01 3.97 9.67
N LEU A 424 -0.84 5.28 9.90
CA LEU A 424 -1.91 6.16 10.41
C LEU A 424 -2.79 6.67 9.26
N PHE A 425 -3.72 5.83 8.81
CA PHE A 425 -4.81 6.17 7.89
C PHE A 425 -6.13 6.28 8.67
N ALA A 426 -7.13 6.98 8.12
CA ALA A 426 -8.42 7.20 8.77
C ALA A 426 -9.11 5.88 9.15
N HIS A 427 -9.13 4.90 8.24
CA HIS A 427 -9.77 3.60 8.47
C HIS A 427 -9.08 2.71 9.52
N GLU A 428 -7.90 3.07 10.02
CA GLU A 428 -7.28 2.37 11.16
C GLU A 428 -7.89 2.81 12.51
N GLY A 429 -8.75 3.85 12.54
CA GLY A 429 -9.61 4.20 13.67
C GLY A 429 -8.89 4.71 14.92
N VAL A 430 -7.65 5.19 14.80
CA VAL A 430 -6.83 5.63 15.95
C VAL A 430 -7.49 6.75 16.76
N ALA A 431 -8.38 7.54 16.14
CA ALA A 431 -9.17 8.56 16.85
C ALA A 431 -10.04 7.93 17.93
N THR A 432 -10.80 6.89 17.62
CA THR A 432 -11.65 6.15 18.58
C THR A 432 -10.83 5.59 19.74
N PHE A 433 -9.60 5.09 19.46
CA PHE A 433 -8.70 4.64 20.53
C PHE A 433 -8.24 5.78 21.45
N LEU A 434 -7.92 6.95 20.91
CA LEU A 434 -7.55 8.11 21.73
C LEU A 434 -8.73 8.60 22.59
N GLU A 435 -9.93 8.61 22.04
CA GLU A 435 -11.16 8.94 22.77
C GLU A 435 -11.42 7.93 23.89
N ALA A 436 -11.31 6.63 23.63
CA ALA A 436 -11.44 5.58 24.63
C ALA A 436 -10.40 5.71 25.74
N ALA A 437 -9.14 5.97 25.39
CA ALA A 437 -8.08 6.17 26.38
C ALA A 437 -8.31 7.41 27.25
N ALA A 438 -8.86 8.48 26.69
CA ALA A 438 -9.23 9.67 27.45
C ALA A 438 -10.37 9.38 28.44
N LEU A 439 -11.41 8.66 28.01
CA LEU A 439 -12.52 8.21 28.87
C LEU A 439 -12.02 7.33 30.02
N ALA A 440 -11.19 6.32 29.72
CA ALA A 440 -10.63 5.44 30.74
C ALA A 440 -9.81 6.24 31.78
N ARG A 441 -9.04 7.23 31.34
CA ARG A 441 -8.29 8.11 32.24
C ARG A 441 -9.22 9.00 33.10
N GLN A 442 -10.30 9.53 32.55
CA GLN A 442 -11.30 10.28 33.31
C GLN A 442 -11.97 9.43 34.41
N ARG A 443 -12.08 8.12 34.20
CA ARG A 443 -12.58 7.13 35.15
C ARG A 443 -11.54 6.63 36.16
N GLY A 444 -10.31 7.14 36.07
CA GLY A 444 -9.24 6.83 37.03
C GLY A 444 -8.22 5.80 36.58
N LEU A 445 -8.36 5.17 35.39
CA LEU A 445 -7.36 4.27 34.86
C LEU A 445 -6.20 5.07 34.21
N PRO A 446 -4.96 5.04 34.74
CA PRO A 446 -3.83 5.85 34.23
C PRO A 446 -3.23 5.27 32.93
N VAL A 447 -4.05 4.81 32.00
CA VAL A 447 -3.58 4.18 30.75
C VAL A 447 -2.72 5.12 29.90
N ARG A 448 -1.62 4.59 29.39
CA ARG A 448 -0.67 5.27 28.49
C ARG A 448 -0.92 4.86 27.04
N PRO A 449 -1.47 5.71 26.19
CA PRO A 449 -1.63 5.39 24.77
C PRO A 449 -0.28 5.42 24.05
N LEU A 450 0.08 4.32 23.37
CA LEU A 450 1.30 4.21 22.56
C LEU A 450 0.94 3.98 21.10
N ILE A 451 1.23 4.97 20.26
CA ILE A 451 0.94 4.96 18.82
C ILE A 451 2.26 4.85 18.05
N VAL A 452 2.56 3.63 17.57
CA VAL A 452 3.77 3.33 16.81
C VAL A 452 3.46 3.35 15.33
N GLY A 453 3.99 4.33 14.62
CA GLY A 453 3.79 4.45 13.18
C GLY A 453 3.64 5.88 12.69
N ASP A 454 3.39 6.01 11.39
CA ASP A 454 3.29 7.31 10.73
C ASP A 454 2.26 7.22 9.58
N GLY A 455 1.68 8.35 9.21
CA GLY A 455 0.71 8.42 8.13
C GLY A 455 0.08 9.80 7.96
N PRO A 456 -0.85 9.94 7.01
CA PRO A 456 -1.49 11.22 6.72
C PRO A 456 -2.30 11.79 7.89
N GLU A 457 -2.78 10.93 8.78
CA GLU A 457 -3.60 11.32 9.94
C GLU A 457 -2.79 11.77 11.16
N ARG A 458 -1.46 11.57 11.15
CA ARG A 458 -0.63 11.81 12.34
C ARG A 458 -0.85 13.18 12.99
N ALA A 459 -0.74 14.25 12.21
CA ALA A 459 -0.90 15.60 12.75
C ALA A 459 -2.29 15.81 13.37
N ARG A 460 -3.36 15.33 12.69
CA ARG A 460 -4.73 15.39 13.20
C ARG A 460 -4.90 14.61 14.51
N LEU A 461 -4.28 13.44 14.60
CA LEU A 461 -4.33 12.60 15.80
C LEU A 461 -3.56 13.22 16.98
N GLU A 462 -2.39 13.82 16.74
CA GLU A 462 -1.63 14.56 17.76
C GLU A 462 -2.44 15.76 18.29
N HIS A 463 -3.11 16.52 17.42
CA HIS A 463 -4.02 17.59 17.80
C HIS A 463 -5.25 17.07 18.59
N LEU A 464 -5.83 15.94 18.17
CA LEU A 464 -6.94 15.32 18.88
C LEU A 464 -6.51 14.89 20.29
N ALA A 465 -5.37 14.24 20.42
CA ALA A 465 -4.82 13.83 21.72
C ALA A 465 -4.64 15.03 22.66
N ALA A 466 -4.13 16.17 22.16
CA ALA A 466 -4.01 17.39 22.96
C ALA A 466 -5.38 17.91 23.44
N ARG A 467 -6.39 17.95 22.57
CA ARG A 467 -7.76 18.39 22.93
C ARG A 467 -8.43 17.47 23.95
N LEU A 468 -8.13 16.18 23.91
CA LEU A 468 -8.67 15.18 24.84
C LEU A 468 -7.92 15.15 26.19
N GLY A 469 -7.00 16.08 26.44
CA GLY A 469 -6.20 16.10 27.67
C GLY A 469 -5.12 15.02 27.75
N LEU A 470 -4.82 14.37 26.62
CA LEU A 470 -3.76 13.36 26.51
C LEU A 470 -2.39 13.97 26.11
N GLY A 471 -2.26 15.30 26.09
CA GLY A 471 -1.01 15.99 25.80
C GLY A 471 0.10 15.52 26.75
N GLY A 472 1.25 15.09 26.20
CA GLY A 472 2.35 14.50 26.97
C GLY A 472 2.09 13.12 27.58
N LYS A 473 0.85 12.59 27.46
CA LYS A 473 0.46 11.25 27.89
C LYS A 473 0.42 10.26 26.72
N ALA A 474 -0.16 10.64 25.59
CA ALA A 474 -0.10 9.86 24.37
C ALA A 474 1.30 9.94 23.72
N VAL A 475 1.90 8.79 23.44
CA VAL A 475 3.23 8.68 22.84
C VAL A 475 3.11 8.36 21.36
N PHE A 476 3.58 9.26 20.49
CA PHE A 476 3.65 9.06 19.03
C PHE A 476 5.11 8.88 18.61
N THR A 477 5.51 7.65 18.30
CA THR A 477 6.92 7.35 17.99
C THR A 477 7.32 7.72 16.56
N GLY A 478 6.35 7.83 15.65
CA GLY A 478 6.63 7.83 14.22
C GLY A 478 6.94 6.42 13.72
N ARG A 479 7.43 6.35 12.47
CA ARG A 479 7.76 5.07 11.84
C ARG A 479 8.98 4.44 12.48
N VAL A 480 8.88 3.15 12.81
CA VAL A 480 9.97 2.33 13.35
C VAL A 480 10.40 1.28 12.32
N PRO A 481 11.65 0.81 12.34
CA PRO A 481 12.10 -0.33 11.53
C PRO A 481 11.31 -1.59 11.88
N LEU A 482 11.05 -2.45 10.87
CA LEU A 482 10.29 -3.69 11.08
C LEU A 482 10.91 -4.60 12.16
N ARG A 483 12.24 -4.72 12.18
CA ARG A 483 12.99 -5.48 13.20
C ARG A 483 12.78 -5.00 14.64
N ASP A 484 12.39 -3.74 14.83
CA ASP A 484 12.18 -3.15 16.15
C ASP A 484 10.74 -3.30 16.64
N VAL A 485 9.80 -3.74 15.78
CA VAL A 485 8.36 -3.88 16.12
C VAL A 485 8.17 -4.71 17.38
N ARG A 486 8.87 -5.84 17.52
CA ARG A 486 8.77 -6.71 18.70
C ARG A 486 9.22 -6.03 20.00
N ARG A 487 10.14 -5.08 19.93
CA ARG A 487 10.54 -4.26 21.10
C ARG A 487 9.39 -3.38 21.57
N TYR A 488 8.58 -2.85 20.63
CA TYR A 488 7.37 -2.10 20.97
C TYR A 488 6.25 -3.00 21.46
N HIS A 489 6.11 -4.22 20.91
CA HIS A 489 5.21 -5.21 21.48
C HIS A 489 5.53 -5.52 22.94
N ALA A 490 6.80 -5.58 23.31
CA ALA A 490 7.24 -5.82 24.69
C ALA A 490 6.92 -4.68 25.68
N VAL A 491 6.54 -3.50 25.18
CA VAL A 491 6.10 -2.35 26.00
C VAL A 491 4.61 -2.40 26.30
N LEU A 492 3.81 -3.08 25.46
CA LEU A 492 2.35 -3.06 25.51
C LEU A 492 1.80 -4.10 26.49
N ASP A 493 0.78 -3.70 27.24
CA ASP A 493 -0.08 -4.61 28.01
C ASP A 493 -1.28 -5.09 27.19
N VAL A 494 -1.82 -4.22 26.32
CA VAL A 494 -2.95 -4.50 25.42
C VAL A 494 -2.63 -3.93 24.04
N PHE A 495 -2.79 -4.77 23.01
CA PHE A 495 -2.69 -4.34 21.61
C PHE A 495 -4.07 -4.00 21.06
N VAL A 496 -4.23 -2.79 20.48
CA VAL A 496 -5.53 -2.29 20.03
C VAL A 496 -5.58 -2.19 18.51
N ILE A 497 -6.70 -2.63 17.89
CA ILE A 497 -6.96 -2.55 16.45
C ILE A 497 -8.34 -1.91 16.24
N PRO A 498 -8.45 -0.59 16.39
CA PRO A 498 -9.73 0.11 16.46
C PRO A 498 -10.27 0.49 15.07
N ARG A 499 -10.21 -0.44 14.10
CA ARG A 499 -10.59 -0.18 12.72
C ARG A 499 -12.02 0.32 12.59
N THR A 500 -12.23 1.21 11.62
CA THR A 500 -13.56 1.65 11.21
C THR A 500 -14.34 0.52 10.54
N ASP A 501 -15.62 0.71 10.29
CA ASP A 501 -16.49 -0.22 9.55
C ASP A 501 -16.45 -0.04 8.03
N ASP A 502 -15.50 0.73 7.53
CA ASP A 502 -15.27 0.88 6.09
C ASP A 502 -15.17 -0.48 5.38
N ARG A 503 -15.67 -0.55 4.16
CA ARG A 503 -15.66 -1.77 3.36
C ARG A 503 -14.27 -2.45 3.27
N VAL A 504 -13.20 -1.67 3.18
CA VAL A 504 -11.82 -2.20 3.21
C VAL A 504 -11.51 -2.92 4.52
N CYS A 505 -12.06 -2.47 5.64
CA CYS A 505 -11.88 -3.09 6.95
C CYS A 505 -12.77 -4.32 7.15
N GLN A 506 -13.95 -4.33 6.52
CA GLN A 506 -14.84 -5.48 6.52
C GLN A 506 -14.28 -6.67 5.72
N LEU A 507 -13.48 -6.42 4.69
CA LEU A 507 -13.02 -7.45 3.78
C LEU A 507 -11.56 -7.89 4.01
N VAL A 508 -10.66 -6.96 4.32
CA VAL A 508 -9.21 -7.23 4.29
C VAL A 508 -8.65 -7.51 5.68
N THR A 509 -8.21 -8.74 5.92
CA THR A 509 -7.50 -9.12 7.14
C THR A 509 -6.11 -8.45 7.18
N PRO A 510 -5.75 -7.72 8.27
CA PRO A 510 -4.42 -7.14 8.42
C PRO A 510 -3.38 -8.16 8.94
N LEU A 511 -2.08 -7.86 8.78
CA LEU A 511 -0.97 -8.63 9.38
C LEU A 511 -0.86 -8.39 10.89
N LYS A 512 -1.12 -7.17 11.34
CA LYS A 512 -0.85 -6.67 12.70
C LYS A 512 -1.45 -7.50 13.84
N PRO A 513 -2.74 -7.94 13.80
CA PRO A 513 -3.28 -8.79 14.84
C PRO A 513 -2.53 -10.10 14.96
N VAL A 514 -2.17 -10.72 13.82
CA VAL A 514 -1.45 -12.00 13.83
C VAL A 514 -0.05 -11.84 14.45
N GLU A 515 0.65 -10.74 14.16
CA GLU A 515 1.95 -10.40 14.75
C GLU A 515 1.84 -10.14 16.27
N ALA A 516 0.83 -9.41 16.73
CA ALA A 516 0.58 -9.14 18.14
C ALA A 516 0.20 -10.42 18.91
N MET A 517 -0.71 -11.24 18.36
CA MET A 517 -1.12 -12.53 18.90
C MET A 517 0.05 -13.50 18.98
N ALA A 518 0.90 -13.59 17.96
CA ALA A 518 2.13 -14.38 17.96
C ALA A 518 3.09 -13.96 19.07
N SER A 519 3.13 -12.66 19.37
CA SER A 519 3.92 -12.12 20.49
C SER A 519 3.31 -12.41 21.87
N GLY A 520 2.15 -13.06 21.95
CA GLY A 520 1.45 -13.36 23.20
C GLY A 520 0.70 -12.18 23.82
N LEU A 521 0.47 -11.10 23.04
CA LEU A 521 -0.28 -9.95 23.52
C LEU A 521 -1.79 -10.23 23.53
N CYS A 522 -2.46 -9.70 24.54
CA CYS A 522 -3.92 -9.58 24.53
C CYS A 522 -4.33 -8.55 23.48
N VAL A 523 -5.21 -8.94 22.55
CA VAL A 523 -5.66 -8.08 21.44
C VAL A 523 -7.10 -7.66 21.66
N VAL A 524 -7.36 -6.35 21.55
CA VAL A 524 -8.70 -5.77 21.44
C VAL A 524 -8.88 -5.20 20.05
N ALA A 525 -9.93 -5.56 19.35
CA ALA A 525 -10.15 -5.14 17.98
C ALA A 525 -11.60 -4.76 17.71
N SER A 526 -11.81 -3.95 16.67
CA SER A 526 -13.17 -3.66 16.18
C SER A 526 -13.84 -4.90 15.63
N ASP A 527 -15.12 -5.05 15.89
CA ASP A 527 -15.97 -6.14 15.44
C ASP A 527 -16.37 -5.98 13.96
N VAL A 528 -15.41 -6.17 13.08
CA VAL A 528 -15.57 -6.18 11.62
C VAL A 528 -15.29 -7.57 11.05
N ARG A 529 -15.94 -7.93 9.93
CA ARG A 529 -15.90 -9.29 9.37
C ARG A 529 -14.48 -9.87 9.26
N ALA A 530 -13.55 -9.13 8.68
CA ALA A 530 -12.18 -9.59 8.50
C ALA A 530 -11.43 -9.81 9.82
N LEU A 531 -11.77 -9.12 10.90
CA LEU A 531 -11.14 -9.32 12.21
C LEU A 531 -11.76 -10.48 12.98
N ARG A 532 -13.06 -10.79 12.77
CA ARG A 532 -13.70 -12.01 13.32
C ARG A 532 -13.05 -13.29 12.82
N GLU A 533 -12.43 -13.28 11.66
CA GLU A 533 -11.67 -14.43 11.12
C GLU A 533 -10.35 -14.69 11.86
N VAL A 534 -9.81 -13.68 12.51
CA VAL A 534 -8.52 -13.73 13.20
C VAL A 534 -8.71 -13.80 14.71
N ILE A 535 -9.70 -13.09 15.25
CA ILE A 535 -9.92 -12.95 16.68
C ILE A 535 -11.26 -13.61 17.04
N LYS A 536 -11.18 -14.63 17.91
CA LYS A 536 -12.36 -15.25 18.52
C LYS A 536 -12.62 -14.55 19.86
N HIS A 537 -13.74 -13.77 19.91
CA HIS A 537 -14.12 -13.01 21.09
C HIS A 537 -14.15 -13.89 22.36
N GLY A 538 -13.52 -13.42 23.43
CA GLY A 538 -13.43 -14.11 24.72
C GLY A 538 -12.49 -15.33 24.74
N SER A 539 -11.89 -15.71 23.59
CA SER A 539 -10.98 -16.85 23.48
C SER A 539 -9.55 -16.43 23.09
N THR A 540 -9.37 -15.76 21.96
CA THR A 540 -8.04 -15.32 21.47
C THR A 540 -7.89 -13.80 21.47
N GLY A 541 -8.87 -13.08 21.99
CA GLY A 541 -8.90 -11.63 22.10
C GLY A 541 -10.31 -11.13 22.34
N THR A 542 -10.51 -9.83 22.29
CA THR A 542 -11.81 -9.19 22.52
C THR A 542 -12.20 -8.35 21.30
N LEU A 543 -13.49 -8.37 20.95
CA LEU A 543 -14.06 -7.55 19.88
C LEU A 543 -14.99 -6.49 20.50
N THR A 544 -14.90 -5.24 20.01
CA THR A 544 -15.76 -4.11 20.39
C THR A 544 -16.39 -3.50 19.14
N LEU A 545 -17.52 -2.84 19.25
CA LEU A 545 -18.16 -2.18 18.12
C LEU A 545 -17.23 -1.12 17.50
N PRO A 546 -17.15 -1.02 16.16
CA PRO A 546 -16.45 0.07 15.50
C PRO A 546 -17.04 1.43 15.91
N HIS A 547 -16.20 2.48 15.96
CA HIS A 547 -16.62 3.85 16.31
C HIS A 547 -17.25 4.01 17.72
N ASP A 548 -17.07 3.02 18.60
CA ASP A 548 -17.58 3.08 19.98
C ASP A 548 -16.42 3.23 20.98
N PRO A 549 -16.05 4.48 21.34
CA PRO A 549 -14.99 4.73 22.31
C PRO A 549 -15.38 4.31 23.74
N VAL A 550 -16.69 4.23 24.06
CA VAL A 550 -17.16 3.81 25.40
C VAL A 550 -16.94 2.33 25.58
N ALA A 551 -17.44 1.50 24.65
CA ALA A 551 -17.24 0.06 24.70
C ALA A 551 -15.73 -0.32 24.65
N LEU A 552 -14.92 0.44 23.89
CA LEU A 552 -13.48 0.23 23.88
C LEU A 552 -12.83 0.62 25.21
N ALA A 553 -13.28 1.71 25.88
CA ALA A 553 -12.80 2.10 27.20
C ALA A 553 -13.14 1.04 28.24
N ASP A 554 -14.39 0.56 28.29
CA ASP A 554 -14.84 -0.49 29.21
C ASP A 554 -14.00 -1.77 29.05
N CYS A 555 -13.72 -2.15 27.80
CA CYS A 555 -12.88 -3.30 27.49
C CYS A 555 -11.42 -3.09 27.95
N LEU A 556 -10.84 -1.89 27.74
CA LEU A 556 -9.50 -1.55 28.22
C LEU A 556 -9.42 -1.58 29.74
N GLU A 557 -10.43 -1.04 30.45
CA GLU A 557 -10.49 -1.06 31.90
C GLU A 557 -10.52 -2.50 32.41
N MET A 558 -11.44 -3.32 31.92
CA MET A 558 -11.55 -4.74 32.30
C MET A 558 -10.22 -5.47 32.11
N LEU A 559 -9.58 -5.31 30.95
CA LEU A 559 -8.34 -6.01 30.63
C LEU A 559 -7.14 -5.47 31.42
N LEU A 560 -7.00 -4.16 31.57
CA LEU A 560 -5.83 -3.59 32.25
C LEU A 560 -5.87 -3.82 33.77
N TYR A 561 -7.05 -3.96 34.39
CA TYR A 561 -7.20 -4.39 35.78
C TYR A 561 -7.10 -5.92 35.98
N SER A 562 -7.14 -6.72 34.90
CA SER A 562 -7.15 -8.18 34.98
C SER A 562 -5.93 -8.80 34.27
N PRO A 563 -4.73 -8.78 34.87
CA PRO A 563 -3.51 -9.29 34.23
C PRO A 563 -3.57 -10.79 33.90
N ASP A 564 -4.31 -11.59 34.69
CA ASP A 564 -4.48 -13.02 34.45
C ASP A 564 -5.29 -13.27 33.18
N VAL A 565 -6.39 -12.54 32.98
CA VAL A 565 -7.21 -12.62 31.77
C VAL A 565 -6.39 -12.23 30.54
N ARG A 566 -5.58 -11.16 30.64
CA ARG A 566 -4.69 -10.75 29.54
C ARG A 566 -3.71 -11.87 29.17
N ARG A 567 -3.07 -12.48 30.18
CA ARG A 567 -2.11 -13.57 29.96
C ARG A 567 -2.76 -14.79 29.31
N GLU A 568 -3.95 -15.16 29.76
CA GLU A 568 -4.69 -16.30 29.24
C GLU A 568 -5.13 -16.08 27.79
N LEU A 569 -5.73 -14.93 27.46
CA LEU A 569 -6.12 -14.56 26.09
C LEU A 569 -4.89 -14.52 25.16
N GLY A 570 -3.79 -13.91 25.60
CA GLY A 570 -2.55 -13.83 24.85
C GLY A 570 -1.91 -15.21 24.60
N ALA A 571 -1.93 -16.09 25.58
CA ALA A 571 -1.40 -17.45 25.45
C ALA A 571 -2.21 -18.29 24.44
N ARG A 572 -3.55 -18.24 24.53
CA ARG A 572 -4.43 -18.93 23.56
C ARG A 572 -4.27 -18.36 22.16
N ALA A 573 -4.18 -17.03 22.03
CA ALA A 573 -3.94 -16.37 20.77
C ALA A 573 -2.63 -16.81 20.11
N ARG A 574 -1.55 -16.86 20.90
CA ARG A 574 -0.24 -17.30 20.43
C ARG A 574 -0.24 -18.75 19.98
N GLN A 575 -0.88 -19.63 20.75
CA GLN A 575 -1.03 -21.04 20.38
C GLN A 575 -1.73 -21.18 19.04
N TRP A 576 -2.90 -20.54 18.87
CA TRP A 576 -3.64 -20.58 17.62
C TRP A 576 -2.82 -20.08 16.42
N VAL A 577 -2.04 -19.00 16.60
CA VAL A 577 -1.15 -18.48 15.53
C VAL A 577 -0.05 -19.50 15.19
N ALA A 578 0.58 -20.12 16.20
CA ALA A 578 1.64 -21.10 16.00
C ALA A 578 1.16 -22.33 15.22
N GLU A 579 -0.09 -22.75 15.44
CA GLU A 579 -0.69 -23.92 14.79
C GLU A 579 -1.08 -23.66 13.33
N ASP A 580 -1.58 -22.47 12.96
CA ASP A 580 -2.20 -22.25 11.65
C ASP A 580 -1.69 -21.02 10.89
N ARG A 581 -1.10 -20.03 11.54
CA ARG A 581 -0.75 -18.75 10.94
C ARG A 581 0.77 -18.54 10.79
N THR A 582 1.48 -19.55 10.32
CA THR A 582 2.91 -19.46 9.99
C THR A 582 3.17 -19.43 8.49
N TRP A 583 4.24 -18.74 8.06
CA TRP A 583 4.60 -18.72 6.64
C TRP A 583 5.01 -20.08 6.11
N ALA A 584 5.52 -20.98 6.97
CA ALA A 584 5.82 -22.36 6.60
C ALA A 584 4.53 -23.10 6.17
N ARG A 585 3.44 -22.97 6.95
CA ARG A 585 2.13 -23.52 6.59
C ARG A 585 1.61 -22.93 5.27
N ASN A 586 1.81 -21.64 5.06
CA ASN A 586 1.40 -20.99 3.83
C ASN A 586 2.24 -21.42 2.62
N ALA A 587 3.54 -21.70 2.79
CA ALA A 587 4.36 -22.26 1.72
C ALA A 587 3.81 -23.62 1.23
N GLU A 588 3.32 -24.45 2.16
CA GLU A 588 2.68 -25.72 1.84
C GLU A 588 1.34 -25.51 1.10
N ARG A 589 0.50 -24.56 1.55
CA ARG A 589 -0.73 -24.20 0.85
C ARG A 589 -0.45 -23.73 -0.60
N TYR A 590 0.63 -22.95 -0.79
CA TYR A 590 1.03 -22.52 -2.15
C TYR A 590 1.60 -23.67 -2.97
N ARG A 591 2.33 -24.61 -2.38
CA ARG A 591 2.83 -25.80 -3.08
C ARG A 591 1.66 -26.58 -3.67
N LEU A 592 0.65 -26.89 -2.85
CA LEU A 592 -0.57 -27.57 -3.30
C LEU A 592 -1.33 -26.77 -4.37
N ALA A 593 -1.38 -25.44 -4.21
CA ALA A 593 -2.00 -24.57 -5.22
C ALA A 593 -1.26 -24.60 -6.56
N TYR A 594 0.06 -24.67 -6.56
CA TYR A 594 0.84 -24.78 -7.80
C TYR A 594 0.72 -26.19 -8.41
N GLU A 595 0.70 -27.24 -7.59
CA GLU A 595 0.49 -28.62 -8.07
C GLU A 595 -0.85 -28.77 -8.76
N SER A 596 -1.93 -28.14 -8.24
CA SER A 596 -3.24 -28.13 -8.90
C SER A 596 -3.24 -27.46 -10.28
N LEU A 597 -2.23 -26.64 -10.57
CA LEU A 597 -1.97 -26.02 -11.87
C LEU A 597 -1.06 -26.89 -12.78
N GLY A 598 -0.72 -28.10 -12.38
CA GLY A 598 0.16 -29.02 -13.12
C GLY A 598 1.64 -28.57 -13.10
N VAL A 599 2.07 -27.85 -12.07
CA VAL A 599 3.44 -27.34 -11.92
C VAL A 599 4.02 -27.83 -10.59
N GLY A 600 4.21 -29.13 -10.48
CA GLY A 600 4.85 -29.81 -9.34
C GLY A 600 6.27 -30.23 -9.66
#